data_2620faf7bb2a64148a0c575ae23d9147
#
_entry.id   2620faf7bb2a64148a0c575ae23d9147
#
_cell.length_a   1.000
_cell.length_b   1.000
_cell.length_c   1.000
_cell.angle_alpha   90.00
_cell.angle_beta   90.00
_cell.angle_gamma   90.00
#
_symmetry.space_group_name_H-M   'P 1'
#
loop_
_entity.id
_entity.type
_entity.pdbx_description
1 polymer ?
#
loop_
_entity_poly.entity_id
_entity_poly.type
_entity_poly.pdbx_seq_one_letter_code
_entity_poly.pdbx_strand_id
1 'polypeptide(L)'
;MGLQAYIEERKKDKDLLVMAHVVCGYPSFSDNMKELEIMAATGVDIVELQFPFSEPSADGPLFVKANEESLKSGTTVDQCFDFMKQVSERFSFKVLMMGYYNTAFRMGEELFVRRIKEAGGSGYILPDLPVEESSNLHAVSEQEGIEPIILMTPTSSDKRLAKLGEASRGMVYAVARKGVTGSKTNMSDDVIQLVKRCRQHTTVPIGVGFGISSKADMDFLRGS
;
A
#
# COMPACT_ATOMS: atom_id res chain seq x y z
N MET A 1 8.07 14.12 -8.36
CA MET A 1 8.25 12.84 -9.11
C MET A 1 7.16 11.89 -8.63
N GLY A 2 6.29 11.40 -9.52
CA GLY A 2 5.24 10.42 -9.20
C GLY A 2 5.81 9.09 -8.71
N LEU A 3 4.95 8.23 -8.16
CA LEU A 3 5.37 6.94 -7.58
C LEU A 3 6.00 6.02 -8.62
N GLN A 4 5.38 5.89 -9.81
CA GLN A 4 5.93 5.04 -10.88
C GLN A 4 7.35 5.47 -11.28
N ALA A 5 7.53 6.76 -11.56
CA ALA A 5 8.85 7.29 -11.94
C ALA A 5 9.89 7.12 -10.82
N TYR A 6 9.47 7.24 -9.56
CA TYR A 6 10.33 6.95 -8.41
C TYR A 6 10.76 5.49 -8.37
N ILE A 7 9.82 4.55 -8.53
CA ILE A 7 10.11 3.12 -8.56
C ILE A 7 11.08 2.78 -9.69
N GLU A 8 10.84 3.28 -10.90
CA GLU A 8 11.69 3.05 -12.07
C GLU A 8 13.12 3.59 -11.87
N GLU A 9 13.24 4.78 -11.26
CA GLU A 9 14.56 5.35 -10.93
C GLU A 9 15.31 4.52 -9.89
N ARG A 10 14.62 4.12 -8.80
CA ARG A 10 15.23 3.31 -7.74
C ARG A 10 15.66 1.92 -8.22
N LYS A 11 14.94 1.35 -9.18
CA LYS A 11 15.28 0.04 -9.79
C LYS A 11 16.54 0.05 -10.63
N LYS A 12 17.11 1.20 -10.96
CA LYS A 12 18.41 1.27 -11.62
C LYS A 12 19.56 0.84 -10.69
N ASP A 13 19.39 1.08 -9.38
CA ASP A 13 20.40 0.83 -8.36
C ASP A 13 20.09 -0.39 -7.47
N LYS A 14 18.85 -0.90 -7.55
CA LYS A 14 18.36 -2.00 -6.71
C LYS A 14 17.60 -3.04 -7.51
N ASP A 15 17.89 -4.32 -7.31
CA ASP A 15 17.16 -5.44 -7.92
C ASP A 15 15.72 -5.54 -7.41
N LEU A 16 15.52 -5.27 -6.11
CA LEU A 16 14.23 -5.24 -5.44
C LEU A 16 14.09 -3.97 -4.61
N LEU A 17 12.90 -3.39 -4.63
CA LEU A 17 12.51 -2.34 -3.70
C LEU A 17 11.74 -2.95 -2.53
N VAL A 18 11.92 -2.36 -1.35
CA VAL A 18 11.25 -2.82 -0.13
C VAL A 18 10.13 -1.84 0.22
N MET A 19 8.93 -2.39 0.38
CA MET A 19 7.78 -1.69 0.92
C MET A 19 7.47 -2.24 2.31
N ALA A 20 7.30 -1.35 3.28
CA ALA A 20 7.00 -1.68 4.66
C ALA A 20 5.65 -1.07 5.08
N HIS A 21 5.04 -1.65 6.11
CA HIS A 21 3.71 -1.28 6.58
C HIS A 21 3.75 -0.90 8.07
N VAL A 22 3.08 0.18 8.43
CA VAL A 22 2.94 0.68 9.80
C VAL A 22 1.48 1.06 10.07
N VAL A 23 0.90 0.60 11.19
CA VAL A 23 -0.40 1.07 11.66
C VAL A 23 -0.20 2.34 12.47
N CYS A 24 -0.78 3.45 12.04
CA CYS A 24 -0.67 4.75 12.68
C CYS A 24 -1.16 4.69 14.14
N GLY A 25 -0.35 5.21 15.08
CA GLY A 25 -0.68 5.25 16.49
C GLY A 25 -0.53 3.92 17.23
N TYR A 26 0.00 2.86 16.62
CA TYR A 26 0.25 1.58 17.28
C TYR A 26 1.75 1.25 17.34
N PRO A 27 2.31 0.95 18.51
CA PRO A 27 1.71 1.15 19.84
C PRO A 27 1.57 2.64 20.21
N SER A 28 2.29 3.53 19.53
CA SER A 28 2.18 4.99 19.61
C SER A 28 2.79 5.65 18.36
N PHE A 29 2.43 6.91 18.09
CA PHE A 29 3.08 7.70 17.02
C PHE A 29 4.59 7.90 17.26
N SER A 30 5.01 7.98 18.53
CA SER A 30 6.44 8.05 18.88
C SER A 30 7.19 6.77 18.51
N ASP A 31 6.59 5.61 18.73
CA ASP A 31 7.19 4.34 18.35
C ASP A 31 7.15 4.12 16.84
N ASN A 32 6.04 4.50 16.18
CA ASN A 32 6.00 4.51 14.71
C ASN A 32 7.14 5.36 14.12
N MET A 33 7.42 6.53 14.68
CA MET A 33 8.53 7.37 14.19
C MET A 33 9.88 6.68 14.32
N LYS A 34 10.14 5.98 15.44
CA LYS A 34 11.39 5.21 15.65
C LYS A 34 11.50 4.04 14.66
N GLU A 35 10.38 3.33 14.41
CA GLU A 35 10.33 2.27 13.40
C GLU A 35 10.68 2.81 12.01
N LEU A 36 10.12 3.96 11.64
CA LEU A 36 10.38 4.62 10.36
C LEU A 36 11.83 5.12 10.24
N GLU A 37 12.45 5.56 11.32
CA GLU A 37 13.88 5.88 11.36
C GLU A 37 14.75 4.66 11.03
N ILE A 38 14.42 3.49 11.61
CA ILE A 38 15.11 2.24 11.33
C ILE A 38 14.88 1.82 9.87
N MET A 39 13.62 1.91 9.37
CA MET A 39 13.28 1.61 7.99
C MET A 39 14.07 2.49 7.01
N ALA A 40 14.17 3.79 7.27
CA ALA A 40 14.94 4.71 6.46
C ALA A 40 16.44 4.36 6.47
N ALA A 41 17.01 4.07 7.64
CA ALA A 41 18.41 3.69 7.80
C ALA A 41 18.74 2.34 7.11
N THR A 42 17.78 1.43 7.00
CA THR A 42 17.93 0.12 6.35
C THR A 42 17.58 0.13 4.86
N GLY A 43 17.15 1.28 4.33
CA GLY A 43 16.95 1.48 2.90
C GLY A 43 15.59 1.00 2.38
N VAL A 44 14.54 1.05 3.20
CA VAL A 44 13.14 0.90 2.74
C VAL A 44 12.82 2.00 1.73
N ASP A 45 12.12 1.66 0.67
CA ASP A 45 11.85 2.56 -0.46
C ASP A 45 10.43 3.14 -0.43
N ILE A 46 9.47 2.40 0.10
CA ILE A 46 8.06 2.80 0.18
C ILE A 46 7.53 2.41 1.56
N VAL A 47 6.70 3.25 2.14
CA VAL A 47 6.01 2.96 3.41
C VAL A 47 4.51 3.14 3.24
N GLU A 48 3.76 2.13 3.67
CA GLU A 48 2.31 2.19 3.85
C GLU A 48 2.02 2.66 5.28
N LEU A 49 1.35 3.79 5.42
CA LEU A 49 0.80 4.25 6.69
C LEU A 49 -0.68 3.86 6.74
N GLN A 50 -1.01 2.84 7.52
CA GLN A 50 -2.39 2.41 7.70
C GLN A 50 -3.09 3.31 8.72
N PHE A 51 -4.17 3.93 8.28
CA PHE A 51 -5.08 4.64 9.16
C PHE A 51 -5.98 3.62 9.85
N PRO A 52 -6.01 3.58 11.19
CA PRO A 52 -6.71 2.52 11.92
C PRO A 52 -8.20 2.54 11.63
N PHE A 53 -8.78 1.34 11.51
CA PHE A 53 -10.18 1.14 11.18
C PHE A 53 -10.78 0.03 12.06
N SER A 54 -12.07 0.14 12.39
CA SER A 54 -12.75 -0.81 13.29
C SER A 54 -13.01 -2.18 12.67
N GLU A 55 -13.19 -2.22 11.34
CA GLU A 55 -13.55 -3.43 10.61
C GLU A 55 -12.55 -3.72 9.46
N PRO A 56 -11.27 -3.97 9.78
CA PRO A 56 -10.21 -4.07 8.79
C PRO A 56 -10.25 -5.44 8.09
N SER A 57 -11.19 -5.63 7.17
CA SER A 57 -11.57 -6.92 6.56
C SER A 57 -10.46 -7.57 5.70
N ALA A 58 -9.48 -6.78 5.23
CA ALA A 58 -8.32 -7.29 4.50
C ALA A 58 -7.17 -7.72 5.42
N ASP A 59 -7.24 -7.36 6.71
CA ASP A 59 -6.17 -7.54 7.67
C ASP A 59 -6.23 -8.87 8.41
N GLY A 60 -5.05 -9.41 8.73
CA GLY A 60 -4.93 -10.58 9.58
C GLY A 60 -4.94 -10.22 11.08
N PRO A 61 -4.99 -11.23 11.97
CA PRO A 61 -5.20 -11.03 13.40
C PRO A 61 -4.24 -10.05 14.07
N LEU A 62 -2.99 -10.00 13.62
CA LEU A 62 -1.99 -9.07 14.16
C LEU A 62 -2.35 -7.61 13.85
N PHE A 63 -2.69 -7.33 12.60
CA PHE A 63 -3.08 -5.99 12.17
C PHE A 63 -4.45 -5.59 12.70
N VAL A 64 -5.40 -6.53 12.78
CA VAL A 64 -6.70 -6.31 13.46
C VAL A 64 -6.47 -5.82 14.89
N LYS A 65 -5.60 -6.51 15.64
CA LYS A 65 -5.24 -6.09 17.02
C LYS A 65 -4.59 -4.70 17.04
N ALA A 66 -3.66 -4.43 16.12
CA ALA A 66 -2.99 -3.13 16.05
C ALA A 66 -3.98 -1.99 15.75
N ASN A 67 -4.91 -2.20 14.81
CA ASN A 67 -6.00 -1.26 14.53
C ASN A 67 -6.86 -1.00 15.77
N GLU A 68 -7.28 -2.07 16.45
CA GLU A 68 -8.12 -2.00 17.65
C GLU A 68 -7.43 -1.22 18.77
N GLU A 69 -6.16 -1.53 19.07
CA GLU A 69 -5.39 -0.86 20.12
C GLU A 69 -5.13 0.61 19.78
N SER A 70 -4.82 0.93 18.52
CA SER A 70 -4.67 2.31 18.07
C SER A 70 -5.97 3.12 18.24
N LEU A 71 -7.12 2.56 17.85
CA LEU A 71 -8.42 3.22 18.05
C LEU A 71 -8.76 3.39 19.53
N LYS A 72 -8.48 2.40 20.37
CA LYS A 72 -8.67 2.47 21.83
C LYS A 72 -7.80 3.55 22.47
N SER A 73 -6.61 3.81 21.94
CA SER A 73 -5.76 4.91 22.41
C SER A 73 -6.22 6.29 21.95
N GLY A 74 -7.29 6.37 21.15
CA GLY A 74 -7.88 7.62 20.69
C GLY A 74 -7.28 8.18 19.41
N THR A 75 -6.58 7.36 18.63
CA THR A 75 -6.04 7.77 17.32
C THR A 75 -7.16 8.24 16.39
N THR A 76 -7.00 9.43 15.83
CA THR A 76 -7.93 10.03 14.88
C THR A 76 -7.36 10.10 13.46
N VAL A 77 -8.25 10.22 12.46
CA VAL A 77 -7.85 10.41 11.05
C VAL A 77 -7.01 11.69 10.87
N ASP A 78 -7.33 12.76 11.59
CA ASP A 78 -6.56 14.00 11.53
C ASP A 78 -5.14 13.81 12.02
N GLN A 79 -4.96 13.14 13.15
CA GLN A 79 -3.62 12.79 13.65
C GLN A 79 -2.83 11.91 12.68
N CYS A 80 -3.50 11.00 11.96
CA CYS A 80 -2.84 10.18 10.95
C CYS A 80 -2.34 11.02 9.76
N PHE A 81 -3.12 11.99 9.29
CA PHE A 81 -2.67 12.92 8.24
C PHE A 81 -1.53 13.82 8.70
N ASP A 82 -1.60 14.34 9.93
CA ASP A 82 -0.52 15.13 10.53
C ASP A 82 0.77 14.30 10.66
N PHE A 83 0.65 13.05 11.06
CA PHE A 83 1.77 12.12 11.13
C PHE A 83 2.32 11.80 9.73
N MET A 84 1.46 11.54 8.76
CA MET A 84 1.87 11.32 7.37
C MET A 84 2.68 12.50 6.82
N LYS A 85 2.26 13.72 7.13
CA LYS A 85 2.99 14.93 6.75
C LYS A 85 4.38 14.99 7.39
N GLN A 86 4.47 14.76 8.70
CA GLN A 86 5.76 14.70 9.41
C GLN A 86 6.70 13.66 8.79
N VAL A 87 6.17 12.48 8.45
CA VAL A 87 6.92 11.38 7.83
C VAL A 87 7.42 11.77 6.44
N SER A 88 6.56 12.33 5.60
CA SER A 88 6.92 12.73 4.23
C SER A 88 7.93 13.88 4.17
N GLU A 89 7.91 14.78 5.14
CA GLU A 89 8.87 15.88 5.28
C GLU A 89 10.23 15.41 5.81
N ARG A 90 10.24 14.35 6.62
CA ARG A 90 11.45 13.87 7.30
C ARG A 90 12.25 12.84 6.51
N PHE A 91 11.58 12.00 5.72
CA PHE A 91 12.22 10.86 5.05
C PHE A 91 12.11 10.96 3.52
N SER A 92 13.03 10.28 2.82
CA SER A 92 13.12 10.26 1.36
C SER A 92 12.33 9.13 0.69
N PHE A 93 11.87 8.13 1.42
CA PHE A 93 11.03 7.08 0.88
C PHE A 93 9.64 7.62 0.48
N LYS A 94 8.94 6.93 -0.40
CA LYS A 94 7.58 7.29 -0.75
C LYS A 94 6.58 6.83 0.31
N VAL A 95 5.57 7.65 0.57
CA VAL A 95 4.52 7.36 1.56
C VAL A 95 3.21 7.10 0.83
N LEU A 96 2.58 5.98 1.15
CA LEU A 96 1.23 5.62 0.71
C LEU A 96 0.29 5.62 1.94
N MET A 97 -0.90 6.16 1.76
CA MET A 97 -1.98 5.94 2.72
C MET A 97 -2.58 4.56 2.48
N MET A 98 -2.71 3.75 3.52
CA MET A 98 -3.51 2.53 3.51
C MET A 98 -4.72 2.70 4.42
N GLY A 99 -5.89 2.26 3.99
CA GLY A 99 -7.11 2.34 4.79
C GLY A 99 -8.29 1.69 4.10
N TYR A 100 -9.48 2.01 4.58
CA TYR A 100 -10.73 1.46 4.08
C TYR A 100 -11.59 2.58 3.50
N TYR A 101 -12.36 2.26 2.45
CA TYR A 101 -13.09 3.24 1.66
C TYR A 101 -14.06 4.09 2.48
N ASN A 102 -14.60 3.55 3.57
CA ASN A 102 -15.48 4.33 4.46
C ASN A 102 -14.81 5.63 4.96
N THR A 103 -13.49 5.67 5.14
CA THR A 103 -12.75 6.88 5.50
C THR A 103 -12.84 7.93 4.39
N ALA A 104 -12.60 7.53 3.13
CA ALA A 104 -12.72 8.42 1.97
C ALA A 104 -14.17 8.87 1.75
N PHE A 105 -15.12 7.94 1.86
CA PHE A 105 -16.55 8.22 1.70
C PHE A 105 -17.06 9.23 2.73
N ARG A 106 -16.73 9.04 4.01
CA ARG A 106 -17.15 9.93 5.10
C ARG A 106 -16.55 11.32 5.01
N MET A 107 -15.33 11.43 4.54
CA MET A 107 -14.63 12.70 4.36
C MET A 107 -15.08 13.43 3.08
N GLY A 108 -15.51 12.69 2.07
CA GLY A 108 -15.66 13.13 0.69
C GLY A 108 -14.37 12.88 -0.11
N GLU A 109 -14.53 12.24 -1.26
CA GLU A 109 -13.38 11.74 -2.07
C GLU A 109 -12.42 12.85 -2.50
N GLU A 110 -12.93 14.03 -2.87
CA GLU A 110 -12.07 15.17 -3.21
C GLU A 110 -11.18 15.61 -2.04
N LEU A 111 -11.78 15.79 -0.86
CA LEU A 111 -11.05 16.21 0.33
C LEU A 111 -10.05 15.13 0.76
N PHE A 112 -10.44 13.86 0.68
CA PHE A 112 -9.57 12.74 0.99
C PHE A 112 -8.29 12.75 0.13
N VAL A 113 -8.42 12.87 -1.19
CA VAL A 113 -7.27 12.88 -2.10
C VAL A 113 -6.40 14.13 -1.87
N ARG A 114 -7.02 15.30 -1.70
CA ARG A 114 -6.28 16.54 -1.41
C ARG A 114 -5.50 16.45 -0.10
N ARG A 115 -6.08 15.89 0.94
CA ARG A 115 -5.37 15.69 2.22
C ARG A 115 -4.17 14.76 2.09
N ILE A 116 -4.28 13.68 1.30
CA ILE A 116 -3.13 12.81 0.99
C ILE A 116 -2.02 13.63 0.33
N LYS A 117 -2.36 14.44 -0.68
CA LYS A 117 -1.40 15.31 -1.37
C LYS A 117 -0.75 16.32 -0.43
N GLU A 118 -1.55 17.02 0.37
CA GLU A 118 -1.08 18.04 1.34
C GLU A 118 -0.19 17.43 2.43
N ALA A 119 -0.44 16.16 2.78
CA ALA A 119 0.41 15.40 3.68
C ALA A 119 1.64 14.77 3.00
N GLY A 120 1.90 15.08 1.71
CA GLY A 120 3.06 14.58 0.98
C GLY A 120 2.96 13.11 0.55
N GLY A 121 1.78 12.51 0.61
CA GLY A 121 1.53 11.16 0.15
C GLY A 121 1.64 11.04 -1.37
N SER A 122 2.02 9.87 -1.86
CA SER A 122 2.16 9.60 -3.29
C SER A 122 0.98 8.80 -3.86
N GLY A 123 0.19 8.18 -3.02
CA GLY A 123 -0.93 7.35 -3.41
C GLY A 123 -1.68 6.78 -2.21
N TYR A 124 -2.65 5.93 -2.51
CA TYR A 124 -3.44 5.25 -1.48
C TYR A 124 -3.76 3.80 -1.89
N ILE A 125 -4.03 2.97 -0.86
CA ILE A 125 -4.49 1.58 -0.98
C ILE A 125 -5.83 1.47 -0.25
N LEU A 126 -6.91 1.14 -0.99
CA LEU A 126 -8.25 0.89 -0.46
C LEU A 126 -8.70 -0.51 -0.91
N PRO A 127 -8.42 -1.56 -0.12
CA PRO A 127 -8.63 -2.94 -0.56
C PRO A 127 -10.11 -3.34 -0.72
N ASP A 128 -10.99 -2.58 -0.10
CA ASP A 128 -12.45 -2.77 -0.12
C ASP A 128 -13.18 -1.96 -1.20
N LEU A 129 -12.46 -1.16 -2.01
CA LEU A 129 -13.07 -0.38 -3.09
C LEU A 129 -12.88 -1.07 -4.44
N PRO A 130 -13.96 -1.62 -5.05
CA PRO A 130 -13.93 -2.16 -6.39
C PRO A 130 -13.69 -1.06 -7.44
N VAL A 131 -12.95 -1.37 -8.51
CA VAL A 131 -12.69 -0.41 -9.59
C VAL A 131 -13.97 0.06 -10.31
N GLU A 132 -15.05 -0.70 -10.21
CA GLU A 132 -16.36 -0.35 -10.73
C GLU A 132 -17.00 0.84 -10.03
N GLU A 133 -16.65 1.03 -8.75
CA GLU A 133 -17.20 2.09 -7.88
C GLU A 133 -16.22 3.25 -7.66
N SER A 134 -15.01 3.15 -8.26
CA SER A 134 -13.92 4.08 -7.98
C SER A 134 -13.80 5.26 -8.97
N SER A 135 -14.72 5.38 -9.94
CA SER A 135 -14.57 6.30 -11.08
C SER A 135 -14.36 7.77 -10.66
N ASN A 136 -15.13 8.27 -9.69
CA ASN A 136 -14.99 9.62 -9.20
C ASN A 136 -13.68 9.83 -8.43
N LEU A 137 -13.37 8.89 -7.51
CA LEU A 137 -12.13 8.94 -6.74
C LEU A 137 -10.89 8.89 -7.65
N HIS A 138 -10.90 8.05 -8.69
CA HIS A 138 -9.80 7.98 -9.67
C HIS A 138 -9.67 9.25 -10.49
N ALA A 139 -10.78 9.87 -10.91
CA ALA A 139 -10.74 11.13 -11.65
C ALA A 139 -10.12 12.26 -10.82
N VAL A 140 -10.50 12.38 -9.55
CA VAL A 140 -9.89 13.35 -8.62
C VAL A 140 -8.41 13.03 -8.39
N SER A 141 -8.07 11.75 -8.23
CA SER A 141 -6.69 11.30 -8.01
C SER A 141 -5.78 11.66 -9.19
N GLU A 142 -6.27 11.51 -10.41
CA GLU A 142 -5.54 11.90 -11.62
C GLU A 142 -5.28 13.42 -11.66
N GLN A 143 -6.29 14.23 -11.33
CA GLN A 143 -6.16 15.69 -11.28
C GLN A 143 -5.15 16.16 -10.22
N GLU A 144 -5.11 15.48 -9.08
CA GLU A 144 -4.23 15.84 -7.97
C GLU A 144 -2.84 15.17 -8.04
N GLY A 145 -2.64 14.22 -8.97
CA GLY A 145 -1.39 13.48 -9.13
C GLY A 145 -1.13 12.49 -7.99
N ILE A 146 -2.20 11.95 -7.40
CA ILE A 146 -2.17 10.91 -6.38
C ILE A 146 -2.53 9.57 -7.03
N GLU A 147 -1.77 8.54 -6.75
CA GLU A 147 -1.87 7.29 -7.49
C GLU A 147 -2.68 6.24 -6.69
N PRO A 148 -3.82 5.73 -7.23
CA PRO A 148 -4.54 4.62 -6.64
C PRO A 148 -3.76 3.31 -6.85
N ILE A 149 -3.46 2.60 -5.78
CA ILE A 149 -2.77 1.30 -5.84
C ILE A 149 -3.82 0.19 -5.86
N ILE A 150 -3.92 -0.48 -7.00
CA ILE A 150 -4.94 -1.49 -7.25
C ILE A 150 -4.42 -2.88 -6.88
N LEU A 151 -5.26 -3.66 -6.19
CA LEU A 151 -4.93 -5.02 -5.79
C LEU A 151 -5.29 -6.01 -6.90
N MET A 152 -4.35 -6.89 -7.23
CA MET A 152 -4.55 -8.06 -8.09
C MET A 152 -4.36 -9.34 -7.29
N THR A 153 -5.33 -10.27 -7.37
CA THR A 153 -5.36 -11.47 -6.53
C THR A 153 -5.23 -12.74 -7.36
N PRO A 154 -4.78 -13.86 -6.78
CA PRO A 154 -4.71 -15.16 -7.46
C PRO A 154 -6.07 -15.65 -7.98
N THR A 155 -7.16 -15.20 -7.34
CA THR A 155 -8.53 -15.57 -7.70
C THR A 155 -9.12 -14.73 -8.83
N SER A 156 -8.43 -13.65 -9.24
CA SER A 156 -8.89 -12.80 -10.34
C SER A 156 -8.78 -13.56 -11.67
N SER A 157 -9.87 -13.59 -12.45
CA SER A 157 -9.83 -14.07 -13.84
C SER A 157 -9.01 -13.13 -14.71
N ASP A 158 -8.54 -13.59 -15.88
CA ASP A 158 -7.77 -12.75 -16.81
C ASP A 158 -8.58 -11.54 -17.28
N LYS A 159 -9.89 -11.72 -17.51
CA LYS A 159 -10.81 -10.60 -17.79
C LYS A 159 -10.82 -9.57 -16.65
N ARG A 160 -10.76 -10.04 -15.39
CA ARG A 160 -10.70 -9.16 -14.22
C ARG A 160 -9.35 -8.47 -14.16
N LEU A 161 -8.24 -9.19 -14.36
CA LEU A 161 -6.89 -8.62 -14.38
C LEU A 161 -6.73 -7.55 -15.46
N ALA A 162 -7.30 -7.77 -16.66
CA ALA A 162 -7.29 -6.77 -17.72
C ALA A 162 -7.97 -5.47 -17.26
N LYS A 163 -9.17 -5.56 -16.68
CA LYS A 163 -9.88 -4.38 -16.16
C LYS A 163 -9.11 -3.66 -15.04
N LEU A 164 -8.52 -4.41 -14.12
CA LEU A 164 -7.69 -3.86 -13.06
C LEU A 164 -6.43 -3.19 -13.63
N GLY A 165 -5.81 -3.80 -14.65
CA GLY A 165 -4.64 -3.25 -15.33
C GLY A 165 -4.91 -1.93 -16.04
N GLU A 166 -6.04 -1.80 -16.74
CA GLU A 166 -6.47 -0.56 -17.38
C GLU A 166 -6.65 0.60 -16.38
N ALA A 167 -7.16 0.28 -15.19
CA ALA A 167 -7.37 1.27 -14.13
C ALA A 167 -6.09 1.58 -13.31
N SER A 168 -5.04 0.77 -13.46
CA SER A 168 -3.83 0.89 -12.61
C SER A 168 -2.98 2.10 -12.96
N ARG A 169 -2.47 2.77 -11.93
CA ARG A 169 -1.50 3.86 -12.01
C ARG A 169 -0.45 3.63 -10.91
N GLY A 170 0.73 4.21 -11.06
CA GLY A 170 1.80 4.14 -10.07
C GLY A 170 2.40 2.75 -9.92
N MET A 171 1.66 1.84 -9.34
CA MET A 171 1.98 0.42 -9.22
C MET A 171 0.70 -0.40 -9.01
N VAL A 172 0.79 -1.72 -9.22
CA VAL A 172 -0.21 -2.68 -8.73
C VAL A 172 0.33 -3.46 -7.55
N TYR A 173 -0.57 -3.89 -6.69
CA TYR A 173 -0.27 -4.72 -5.54
C TYR A 173 -0.73 -6.15 -5.81
N ALA A 174 0.22 -7.04 -6.14
CA ALA A 174 -0.07 -8.47 -6.32
C ALA A 174 -0.14 -9.15 -4.97
N VAL A 175 -1.34 -9.60 -4.59
CA VAL A 175 -1.58 -10.30 -3.33
C VAL A 175 -1.08 -11.74 -3.44
N ALA A 176 0.03 -12.05 -2.79
CA ALA A 176 0.75 -13.33 -2.93
C ALA A 176 -0.03 -14.57 -2.43
N ARG A 177 -1.21 -14.40 -1.82
CA ARG A 177 -1.98 -15.52 -1.25
C ARG A 177 -3.49 -15.28 -1.24
N LYS A 178 -4.23 -16.38 -1.07
CA LYS A 178 -5.66 -16.34 -0.74
C LYS A 178 -5.83 -16.11 0.78
N GLY A 179 -6.61 -15.11 1.18
CA GLY A 179 -6.93 -14.80 2.58
C GLY A 179 -6.31 -13.50 3.09
N VAL A 180 -6.28 -13.35 4.41
CA VAL A 180 -5.86 -12.11 5.10
C VAL A 180 -4.37 -12.07 5.43
N THR A 181 -3.82 -10.90 5.79
CA THR A 181 -2.42 -10.67 6.19
C THR A 181 -2.01 -11.45 7.45
N GLY A 182 -0.71 -11.63 7.69
CA GLY A 182 -0.18 -12.06 9.00
C GLY A 182 -0.05 -13.55 9.24
N SER A 183 -0.26 -14.44 8.26
CA SER A 183 0.14 -15.84 8.36
C SER A 183 1.25 -16.17 7.35
N LYS A 184 2.14 -17.14 7.72
CA LYS A 184 3.27 -17.53 6.86
C LYS A 184 2.76 -17.99 5.49
N THR A 185 3.27 -17.39 4.44
CA THR A 185 3.09 -17.86 3.06
C THR A 185 4.38 -18.57 2.67
N ASN A 186 4.29 -19.81 2.21
CA ASN A 186 5.40 -20.38 1.49
C ASN A 186 5.44 -19.70 0.13
N MET A 187 6.52 -18.96 -0.17
CA MET A 187 6.76 -18.43 -1.51
C MET A 187 6.81 -19.62 -2.45
N SER A 188 5.84 -19.71 -3.34
CA SER A 188 5.64 -20.85 -4.25
C SER A 188 5.57 -20.35 -5.68
N ASP A 189 5.65 -21.30 -6.61
CA ASP A 189 5.49 -21.01 -8.04
C ASP A 189 4.16 -20.26 -8.34
N ASP A 190 3.13 -20.40 -7.49
CA ASP A 190 1.87 -19.68 -7.64
C ASP A 190 2.03 -18.16 -7.59
N VAL A 191 2.97 -17.65 -6.77
CA VAL A 191 3.28 -16.22 -6.69
C VAL A 191 3.91 -15.75 -8.00
N ILE A 192 4.87 -16.51 -8.52
CA ILE A 192 5.51 -16.21 -9.81
C ILE A 192 4.48 -16.25 -10.94
N GLN A 193 3.58 -17.23 -10.92
CA GLN A 193 2.51 -17.32 -11.92
C GLN A 193 1.56 -16.13 -11.83
N LEU A 194 1.21 -15.68 -10.62
CA LEU A 194 0.41 -14.47 -10.43
C LEU A 194 1.12 -13.25 -11.00
N VAL A 195 2.39 -13.04 -10.68
CA VAL A 195 3.18 -11.90 -11.21
C VAL A 195 3.22 -11.94 -12.74
N LYS A 196 3.47 -13.11 -13.33
CA LYS A 196 3.44 -13.27 -14.79
C LYS A 196 2.08 -12.93 -15.39
N ARG A 197 0.99 -13.38 -14.77
CA ARG A 197 -0.37 -13.03 -15.21
C ARG A 197 -0.64 -11.54 -15.09
N CYS A 198 -0.28 -10.92 -13.96
CA CYS A 198 -0.42 -9.47 -13.79
C CYS A 198 0.36 -8.71 -14.88
N ARG A 199 1.58 -9.14 -15.18
CA ARG A 199 2.43 -8.52 -16.20
C ARG A 199 1.85 -8.55 -17.63
N GLN A 200 0.95 -9.49 -17.91
CA GLN A 200 0.22 -9.53 -19.19
C GLN A 200 -0.84 -8.43 -19.33
N HIS A 201 -1.25 -7.84 -18.21
CA HIS A 201 -2.38 -6.91 -18.15
C HIS A 201 -2.01 -5.52 -17.64
N THR A 202 -0.75 -5.28 -17.25
CA THR A 202 -0.29 -3.97 -16.82
C THR A 202 1.18 -3.73 -17.16
N THR A 203 1.52 -2.47 -17.41
CA THR A 203 2.90 -2.00 -17.63
C THR A 203 3.48 -1.29 -16.41
N VAL A 204 2.65 -0.95 -15.41
CA VAL A 204 3.14 -0.32 -14.19
C VAL A 204 3.92 -1.32 -13.32
N PRO A 205 4.80 -0.86 -12.43
CA PRO A 205 5.50 -1.72 -11.48
C PRO A 205 4.57 -2.62 -10.68
N ILE A 206 5.04 -3.83 -10.35
CA ILE A 206 4.28 -4.79 -9.54
C ILE A 206 4.97 -4.92 -8.19
N GLY A 207 4.27 -4.55 -7.11
CA GLY A 207 4.63 -4.91 -5.75
C GLY A 207 4.01 -6.24 -5.36
N VAL A 208 4.78 -7.13 -4.75
CA VAL A 208 4.27 -8.41 -4.22
C VAL A 208 4.11 -8.25 -2.72
N GLY A 209 2.90 -8.42 -2.24
CA GLY A 209 2.58 -8.28 -0.82
C GLY A 209 1.98 -9.53 -0.21
N PHE A 210 2.03 -9.57 1.12
CA PHE A 210 1.63 -10.64 2.03
C PHE A 210 2.62 -11.81 2.13
N GLY A 211 3.03 -12.07 3.36
CA GLY A 211 3.78 -13.26 3.74
C GLY A 211 5.27 -13.23 3.44
N ILE A 212 5.83 -12.12 3.00
CA ILE A 212 7.28 -11.93 2.91
C ILE A 212 7.81 -11.73 4.33
N SER A 213 8.58 -12.68 4.82
CA SER A 213 9.05 -12.70 6.21
C SER A 213 10.55 -12.99 6.36
N SER A 214 11.22 -13.32 5.27
CA SER A 214 12.62 -13.72 5.29
C SER A 214 13.40 -13.24 4.09
N LYS A 215 14.74 -13.24 4.21
CA LYS A 215 15.63 -13.00 3.07
C LYS A 215 15.41 -14.02 1.95
N ALA A 216 15.08 -15.28 2.30
CA ALA A 216 14.83 -16.33 1.31
C ALA A 216 13.61 -15.99 0.43
N ASP A 217 12.55 -15.40 1.02
CA ASP A 217 11.38 -14.94 0.26
C ASP A 217 11.75 -13.83 -0.72
N MET A 218 12.62 -12.91 -0.30
CA MET A 218 13.11 -11.83 -1.17
C MET A 218 14.01 -12.37 -2.30
N ASP A 219 14.91 -13.30 -1.97
CA ASP A 219 15.80 -13.93 -2.96
C ASP A 219 15.00 -14.73 -4.00
N PHE A 220 13.89 -15.36 -3.58
CA PHE A 220 12.97 -16.06 -4.48
C PHE A 220 12.28 -15.11 -5.50
N LEU A 221 11.96 -13.89 -5.08
CA LEU A 221 11.34 -12.88 -5.94
C LEU A 221 12.35 -12.20 -6.88
N ARG A 222 13.65 -12.32 -6.59
CA ARG A 222 14.70 -11.79 -7.47
C ARG A 222 14.69 -12.52 -8.80
N GLY A 223 14.43 -11.81 -9.88
CA GLY A 223 14.39 -12.38 -11.23
C GLY A 223 13.04 -12.92 -11.67
N SER A 224 11.96 -12.69 -10.90
CA SER A 224 10.59 -13.02 -11.32
C SER A 224 9.91 -11.88 -12.13
#